data_633b64a3e5715e02092f1e8ea28611e5
#
_entry.id   633b64a3e5715e02092f1e8ea28611e5
#
_cell.length_a   1.000
_cell.length_b   1.000
_cell.length_c   1.000
_cell.angle_alpha   90.00
_cell.angle_beta   90.00
_cell.angle_gamma   90.00
#
_symmetry.space_group_name_H-M   'P 1'
#
loop_
_entity.id
_entity.type
_entity.pdbx_description
1 polymer ?
#
loop_
_entity_poly.entity_id
_entity_poly.type
_entity_poly.pdbx_seq_one_letter_code
_entity_poly.pdbx_strand_id
1 'polypeptide(L)'
;SPTWMGGQAKFVATYARPFWRDEGLSGDAMSRHGPMVEIHDASAMDGSPGALFGFIGVPAVQRDGQSDALRAASIAQLGRLFGPEALKPQKTELRDWAYAPQTASALDHQALGGHPRYGLPSALRNLWQGKLIMGSTEIASQFGGFLEGALTAAKDVVMRLET
;
A
#
# COMPACT_ATOMS: atom_id res chain seq x y z
N SER A 1 11.78 13.62 8.04
CA SER A 1 12.13 12.65 6.97
C SER A 1 10.87 12.12 6.33
N PRO A 2 10.92 11.76 5.05
CA PRO A 2 9.77 11.15 4.38
C PRO A 2 9.45 9.79 5.00
N THR A 3 8.18 9.38 4.92
CA THR A 3 7.76 8.03 5.25
C THR A 3 7.90 7.14 4.00
N TRP A 4 8.33 5.89 4.14
CA TRP A 4 8.55 5.04 2.98
C TRP A 4 7.27 4.73 2.20
N MET A 5 6.16 4.56 2.91
CA MET A 5 4.86 4.24 2.30
C MET A 5 3.98 5.46 2.01
N GLY A 6 4.40 6.65 2.44
CA GLY A 6 3.60 7.86 2.35
C GLY A 6 3.26 8.28 0.92
N GLY A 7 4.15 7.98 -0.04
CA GLY A 7 3.93 8.29 -1.45
C GLY A 7 3.05 7.31 -2.22
N GLN A 8 2.56 6.24 -1.59
CA GLN A 8 1.80 5.18 -2.27
C GLN A 8 0.34 5.57 -2.50
N ALA A 9 -0.25 5.05 -3.58
CA ALA A 9 -1.69 5.08 -3.80
C ALA A 9 -2.18 3.72 -4.27
N LYS A 10 -3.39 3.36 -3.85
CA LYS A 10 -4.04 2.09 -4.21
C LYS A 10 -5.42 2.36 -4.78
N PHE A 11 -5.77 1.57 -5.78
CA PHE A 11 -7.11 1.49 -6.31
C PHE A 11 -7.71 0.11 -6.03
N VAL A 12 -8.97 0.07 -5.64
CA VAL A 12 -9.73 -1.17 -5.43
C VAL A 12 -11.02 -1.09 -6.21
N ALA A 13 -11.39 -2.17 -6.88
CA ALA A 13 -12.68 -2.35 -7.52
C ALA A 13 -13.32 -3.64 -7.03
N THR A 14 -14.59 -3.59 -6.62
CA THR A 14 -15.33 -4.76 -6.17
C THR A 14 -16.44 -5.11 -7.16
N TYR A 15 -16.71 -6.41 -7.27
CA TYR A 15 -17.65 -7.03 -8.20
C TYR A 15 -18.50 -8.05 -7.45
N ALA A 16 -19.64 -8.44 -8.00
CA ALA A 16 -20.49 -9.47 -7.37
C ALA A 16 -19.76 -10.80 -7.19
N ARG A 17 -18.86 -11.14 -8.10
CA ARG A 17 -18.06 -12.38 -8.10
C ARG A 17 -16.72 -12.13 -8.80
N PRO A 18 -15.70 -12.98 -8.61
CA PRO A 18 -14.42 -12.90 -9.30
C PRO A 18 -14.52 -13.51 -10.70
N PHE A 19 -15.25 -12.84 -11.60
CA PHE A 19 -15.59 -13.32 -12.96
C PHE A 19 -14.35 -13.69 -13.80
N TRP A 20 -13.19 -13.07 -13.55
CA TRP A 20 -11.93 -13.39 -14.25
C TRP A 20 -11.47 -14.83 -14.01
N ARG A 21 -11.89 -15.44 -12.90
CA ARG A 21 -11.57 -16.86 -12.62
C ARG A 21 -12.31 -17.82 -13.54
N ASP A 22 -13.48 -17.43 -14.06
CA ASP A 22 -14.23 -18.23 -15.03
C ASP A 22 -13.49 -18.34 -16.38
N GLU A 23 -12.69 -17.31 -16.69
CA GLU A 23 -11.81 -17.28 -17.87
C GLU A 23 -10.42 -17.88 -17.59
N GLY A 24 -10.21 -18.50 -16.43
CA GLY A 24 -8.95 -19.13 -16.04
C GLY A 24 -7.85 -18.13 -15.66
N LEU A 25 -8.21 -16.85 -15.39
CA LEU A 25 -7.26 -15.83 -14.99
C LEU A 25 -7.10 -15.77 -13.46
N SER A 26 -5.87 -15.57 -12.99
CA SER A 26 -5.56 -15.45 -11.56
C SER A 26 -6.10 -14.17 -10.91
N GLY A 27 -6.32 -13.11 -11.70
CA GLY A 27 -6.57 -11.76 -11.19
C GLY A 27 -5.28 -10.98 -10.91
N ASP A 28 -4.11 -11.60 -11.09
CA ASP A 28 -2.82 -10.92 -10.99
C ASP A 28 -2.36 -10.39 -12.35
N ALA A 29 -1.79 -9.20 -12.36
CA ALA A 29 -1.20 -8.62 -13.55
C ALA A 29 -0.11 -7.60 -13.20
N MET A 30 0.93 -7.56 -14.03
CA MET A 30 1.88 -6.46 -14.08
C MET A 30 1.69 -5.71 -15.39
N SER A 31 1.59 -4.38 -15.34
CA SER A 31 1.26 -3.59 -16.51
C SER A 31 2.15 -2.36 -16.65
N ARG A 32 2.59 -2.11 -17.89
CA ARG A 32 3.28 -0.86 -18.28
C ARG A 32 2.33 0.17 -18.91
N HIS A 33 1.06 -0.18 -19.06
CA HIS A 33 0.04 0.66 -19.71
C HIS A 33 -1.14 0.87 -18.77
N GLY A 34 -1.37 2.11 -18.39
CA GLY A 34 -2.40 2.53 -17.44
C GLY A 34 -1.79 2.94 -16.09
N PRO A 35 -2.63 3.44 -15.17
CA PRO A 35 -2.15 3.98 -13.91
C PRO A 35 -1.65 2.92 -12.93
N MET A 36 -2.16 1.68 -12.98
CA MET A 36 -1.74 0.61 -12.08
C MET A 36 -0.58 -0.19 -12.66
N VAL A 37 0.50 -0.34 -11.90
CA VAL A 37 1.68 -1.10 -12.30
C VAL A 37 1.63 -2.55 -11.87
N GLU A 38 0.92 -2.83 -10.79
CA GLU A 38 0.77 -4.14 -10.17
C GLU A 38 -0.67 -4.28 -9.71
N ILE A 39 -1.32 -5.40 -10.06
CA ILE A 39 -2.73 -5.68 -9.79
C ILE A 39 -2.82 -7.10 -9.21
N HIS A 40 -3.69 -7.27 -8.22
CA HIS A 40 -3.88 -8.54 -7.52
C HIS A 40 -5.36 -8.83 -7.27
N ASP A 41 -5.70 -10.11 -7.25
CA ASP A 41 -6.98 -10.60 -6.74
C ASP A 41 -7.02 -10.46 -5.21
N ALA A 42 -7.96 -9.67 -4.71
CA ALA A 42 -8.24 -9.48 -3.30
C ALA A 42 -9.65 -9.95 -2.91
N SER A 43 -10.21 -10.87 -3.68
CA SER A 43 -11.52 -11.46 -3.39
C SER A 43 -11.52 -12.15 -2.04
N ALA A 44 -12.68 -12.18 -1.40
CA ALA A 44 -12.91 -13.01 -0.22
C ALA A 44 -12.62 -14.49 -0.53
N MET A 45 -12.29 -15.27 0.49
CA MET A 45 -11.92 -16.68 0.35
C MET A 45 -13.04 -17.50 -0.29
N ASP A 46 -14.30 -17.19 -0.02
CA ASP A 46 -15.50 -17.80 -0.61
C ASP A 46 -15.83 -17.27 -2.02
N GLY A 47 -15.04 -16.32 -2.54
CA GLY A 47 -15.23 -15.71 -3.84
C GLY A 47 -16.31 -14.64 -3.91
N SER A 48 -16.89 -14.19 -2.78
CA SER A 48 -17.91 -13.13 -2.77
C SER A 48 -17.68 -12.14 -1.61
N PRO A 49 -17.50 -10.86 -1.92
CA PRO A 49 -17.42 -10.24 -3.25
C PRO A 49 -16.10 -10.57 -3.97
N GLY A 50 -16.12 -10.49 -5.30
CA GLY A 50 -14.90 -10.43 -6.09
C GLY A 50 -14.24 -9.06 -5.92
N ALA A 51 -12.91 -9.01 -5.82
CA ALA A 51 -12.18 -7.75 -5.69
C ALA A 51 -10.85 -7.79 -6.42
N LEU A 52 -10.55 -6.73 -7.17
CA LEU A 52 -9.23 -6.47 -7.74
C LEU A 52 -8.67 -5.21 -7.09
N PHE A 53 -7.41 -5.25 -6.66
CA PHE A 53 -6.71 -4.04 -6.26
C PHE A 53 -5.43 -3.85 -7.06
N GLY A 54 -4.98 -2.60 -7.15
CA GLY A 54 -3.70 -2.31 -7.80
C GLY A 54 -2.98 -1.13 -7.16
N PHE A 55 -1.65 -1.14 -7.30
CA PHE A 55 -0.80 -0.03 -6.91
C PHE A 55 -0.69 0.96 -8.06
N ILE A 56 -0.94 2.25 -7.76
CA ILE A 56 -0.81 3.33 -8.72
C ILE A 56 0.66 3.69 -8.89
N GLY A 57 1.17 3.53 -10.11
CA GLY A 57 2.56 3.88 -10.47
C GLY A 57 2.76 5.33 -10.87
N VAL A 58 1.70 6.12 -10.97
CA VAL A 58 1.78 7.56 -11.27
C VAL A 58 2.41 8.28 -10.07
N PRO A 59 3.44 9.11 -10.25
CA PRO A 59 4.06 9.87 -9.15
C PRO A 59 3.07 10.74 -8.39
N ALA A 60 3.26 10.88 -7.07
CA ALA A 60 2.35 11.63 -6.20
C ALA A 60 2.07 13.05 -6.71
N VAL A 61 3.11 13.78 -7.12
CA VAL A 61 2.98 15.16 -7.65
C VAL A 61 2.10 15.25 -8.91
N GLN A 62 1.94 14.16 -9.65
CA GLN A 62 1.10 14.12 -10.86
C GLN A 62 -0.33 13.66 -10.54
N ARG A 63 -0.60 13.18 -9.34
CA ARG A 63 -1.91 12.69 -8.91
C ARG A 63 -2.76 13.77 -8.24
N ASP A 64 -2.15 14.90 -7.86
CA ASP A 64 -2.84 15.98 -7.17
C ASP A 64 -4.05 16.47 -8.00
N GLY A 65 -5.23 16.48 -7.38
CA GLY A 65 -6.47 16.85 -8.05
C GLY A 65 -6.95 15.89 -9.16
N GLN A 66 -6.28 14.75 -9.38
CA GLN A 66 -6.56 13.84 -10.50
C GLN A 66 -7.36 12.59 -10.10
N SER A 67 -7.98 12.57 -8.93
CA SER A 67 -8.63 11.35 -8.38
C SER A 67 -9.67 10.75 -9.32
N ASP A 68 -10.52 11.55 -9.95
CA ASP A 68 -11.55 11.03 -10.86
C ASP A 68 -10.98 10.51 -12.17
N ALA A 69 -9.99 11.20 -12.72
CA ALA A 69 -9.28 10.75 -13.93
C ALA A 69 -8.53 9.44 -13.68
N LEU A 70 -7.84 9.31 -12.54
CA LEU A 70 -7.16 8.08 -12.12
C LEU A 70 -8.14 6.93 -11.92
N ARG A 71 -9.28 7.18 -11.29
CA ARG A 71 -10.34 6.18 -11.11
C ARG A 71 -10.86 5.68 -12.45
N ALA A 72 -11.21 6.58 -13.37
CA ALA A 72 -11.68 6.22 -14.69
C ALA A 72 -10.63 5.45 -15.50
N ALA A 73 -9.37 5.88 -15.48
CA ALA A 73 -8.26 5.21 -16.16
C ALA A 73 -7.96 3.82 -15.56
N SER A 74 -8.10 3.66 -14.24
CA SER A 74 -7.94 2.36 -13.56
C SER A 74 -9.02 1.37 -13.99
N ILE A 75 -10.29 1.80 -14.03
CA ILE A 75 -11.40 0.96 -14.51
C ILE A 75 -11.16 0.55 -15.98
N ALA A 76 -10.78 1.51 -16.83
CA ALA A 76 -10.47 1.22 -18.23
C ALA A 76 -9.30 0.23 -18.38
N GLN A 77 -8.29 0.31 -17.52
CA GLN A 77 -7.18 -0.64 -17.47
C GLN A 77 -7.66 -2.04 -17.08
N LEU A 78 -8.50 -2.17 -16.05
CA LEU A 78 -9.08 -3.46 -15.66
C LEU A 78 -9.90 -4.06 -16.81
N GLY A 79 -10.68 -3.23 -17.52
CA GLY A 79 -11.43 -3.69 -18.70
C GLY A 79 -10.57 -4.26 -19.81
N ARG A 80 -9.37 -3.69 -20.04
CA ARG A 80 -8.43 -4.22 -21.04
C ARG A 80 -7.79 -5.54 -20.61
N LEU A 81 -7.54 -5.73 -19.31
CA LEU A 81 -6.83 -6.88 -18.76
C LEU A 81 -7.75 -8.06 -18.47
N PHE A 82 -8.95 -7.79 -17.98
CA PHE A 82 -9.86 -8.81 -17.45
C PHE A 82 -11.21 -8.85 -18.17
N GLY A 83 -11.37 -8.08 -19.25
CA GLY A 83 -12.58 -8.12 -20.06
C GLY A 83 -13.66 -7.10 -19.67
N PRO A 84 -14.77 -7.09 -20.43
CA PRO A 84 -15.80 -6.03 -20.34
C PRO A 84 -16.55 -6.00 -19.01
N GLU A 85 -16.64 -7.11 -18.26
CA GLU A 85 -17.27 -7.13 -16.94
C GLU A 85 -16.50 -6.23 -15.96
N ALA A 86 -15.18 -6.11 -16.09
CA ALA A 86 -14.36 -5.24 -15.26
C ALA A 86 -14.68 -3.75 -15.40
N LEU A 87 -15.34 -3.33 -16.48
CA LEU A 87 -15.78 -1.94 -16.68
C LEU A 87 -16.98 -1.54 -15.79
N LYS A 88 -17.60 -2.50 -15.10
CA LYS A 88 -18.83 -2.30 -14.31
C LYS A 88 -18.64 -2.70 -12.85
N PRO A 89 -17.68 -2.12 -12.12
CA PRO A 89 -17.51 -2.42 -10.70
C PRO A 89 -18.75 -1.97 -9.91
N GLN A 90 -19.10 -2.73 -8.86
CA GLN A 90 -20.15 -2.35 -7.92
C GLN A 90 -19.73 -1.15 -7.06
N LYS A 91 -18.46 -1.15 -6.64
CA LYS A 91 -17.87 -0.08 -5.86
C LYS A 91 -16.39 0.08 -6.23
N THR A 92 -15.90 1.30 -6.14
CA THR A 92 -14.46 1.59 -6.28
C THR A 92 -13.97 2.46 -5.15
N GLU A 93 -12.73 2.25 -4.75
CA GLU A 93 -12.02 3.09 -3.80
C GLU A 93 -10.64 3.44 -4.36
N LEU A 94 -10.28 4.70 -4.33
CA LEU A 94 -8.93 5.19 -4.60
C LEU A 94 -8.41 5.83 -3.33
N ARG A 95 -7.37 5.24 -2.74
CA ARG A 95 -6.71 5.79 -1.57
C ARG A 95 -5.32 6.27 -1.92
N ASP A 96 -5.13 7.57 -1.85
CA ASP A 96 -3.83 8.22 -2.04
C ASP A 96 -3.26 8.62 -0.67
N TRP A 97 -2.24 7.90 -0.24
CA TRP A 97 -1.60 8.14 1.05
C TRP A 97 -0.71 9.38 1.04
N ALA A 98 -0.21 9.81 -0.13
CA ALA A 98 0.60 11.03 -0.23
C ALA A 98 -0.15 12.29 0.23
N TYR A 99 -1.46 12.27 0.16
CA TYR A 99 -2.34 13.39 0.53
C TYR A 99 -3.16 13.10 1.81
N ALA A 100 -2.73 12.12 2.61
CA ALA A 100 -3.35 11.82 3.91
C ALA A 100 -2.67 12.64 5.02
N PRO A 101 -3.31 13.70 5.55
CA PRO A 101 -2.65 14.71 6.38
C PRO A 101 -2.14 14.18 7.73
N GLN A 102 -2.67 13.03 8.22
CA GLN A 102 -2.23 12.41 9.46
C GLN A 102 -1.08 11.42 9.28
N THR A 103 -0.74 11.03 8.03
CA THR A 103 0.22 9.96 7.76
C THR A 103 1.34 10.36 6.80
N ALA A 104 1.15 11.40 6.00
CA ALA A 104 2.13 11.84 5.02
C ALA A 104 2.62 13.27 5.31
N SER A 105 3.80 13.56 4.82
CA SER A 105 4.40 14.90 4.80
C SER A 105 4.64 15.35 3.35
N ALA A 106 4.94 16.63 3.14
CA ALA A 106 5.28 17.13 1.80
C ALA A 106 6.48 16.42 1.17
N LEU A 107 7.35 15.79 1.97
CA LEU A 107 8.49 15.01 1.48
C LEU A 107 8.06 13.70 0.83
N ASP A 108 6.89 13.17 1.19
CA ASP A 108 6.34 11.93 0.60
C ASP A 108 5.78 12.12 -0.81
N HIS A 109 5.64 13.37 -1.27
CA HIS A 109 5.30 13.67 -2.67
C HIS A 109 6.46 13.40 -3.64
N GLN A 110 7.69 13.31 -3.11
CA GLN A 110 8.87 13.03 -3.92
C GLN A 110 9.09 11.52 -4.03
N ALA A 111 9.57 11.08 -5.19
CA ALA A 111 9.94 9.67 -5.36
C ALA A 111 11.10 9.34 -4.42
N LEU A 112 10.94 8.31 -3.60
CA LEU A 112 12.02 7.79 -2.77
C LEU A 112 12.96 6.93 -3.61
N GLY A 113 14.26 7.20 -3.52
CA GLY A 113 15.30 6.51 -4.30
C GLY A 113 15.60 5.06 -3.86
N GLY A 114 14.85 4.51 -2.89
CA GLY A 114 15.05 3.14 -2.39
C GLY A 114 14.37 2.87 -1.06
N HIS A 115 14.51 1.63 -0.62
CA HIS A 115 13.99 1.16 0.66
C HIS A 115 14.73 1.84 1.83
N PRO A 116 14.04 2.28 2.90
CA PRO A 116 14.69 2.86 4.07
C PRO A 116 15.58 1.85 4.79
N ARG A 117 16.56 2.34 5.52
CA ARG A 117 17.37 1.50 6.41
C ARG A 117 16.53 1.06 7.59
N TYR A 118 16.63 -0.20 7.95
CA TYR A 118 16.00 -0.76 9.13
C TYR A 118 16.72 -0.37 10.43
N GLY A 119 16.00 -0.53 11.54
CA GLY A 119 16.52 -0.35 12.87
C GLY A 119 16.30 1.03 13.46
N LEU A 120 16.46 1.12 14.78
CA LEU A 120 16.27 2.35 15.53
C LEU A 120 17.35 3.39 15.19
N PRO A 121 16.99 4.56 14.63
CA PRO A 121 17.94 5.64 14.40
C PRO A 121 18.65 6.06 15.69
N SER A 122 19.94 6.40 15.60
CA SER A 122 20.72 6.81 16.78
C SER A 122 20.10 7.98 17.55
N ALA A 123 19.48 8.92 16.85
CA ALA A 123 18.78 10.06 17.44
C ALA A 123 17.56 9.67 18.29
N LEU A 124 17.01 8.47 18.10
CA LEU A 124 15.85 7.97 18.85
C LEU A 124 16.25 7.00 19.98
N ARG A 125 17.55 6.80 20.18
CA ARG A 125 18.05 5.98 21.30
C ARG A 125 18.02 6.82 22.58
N ASN A 126 17.72 6.16 23.67
CA ASN A 126 17.75 6.76 25.02
C ASN A 126 16.89 8.03 25.18
N LEU A 127 15.76 8.10 24.45
CA LEU A 127 14.82 9.21 24.58
C LEU A 127 14.30 9.31 26.02
N TRP A 128 14.28 10.54 26.53
CA TRP A 128 13.90 10.83 27.92
C TRP A 128 14.63 9.96 28.95
N GLN A 129 15.94 9.77 28.77
CA GLN A 129 16.78 8.93 29.66
C GLN A 129 16.32 7.46 29.71
N GLY A 130 15.88 6.93 28.56
CA GLY A 130 15.39 5.55 28.43
C GLY A 130 13.92 5.33 28.80
N LYS A 131 13.21 6.36 29.24
CA LYS A 131 11.78 6.27 29.63
C LYS A 131 10.83 6.16 28.44
N LEU A 132 11.27 6.51 27.24
CA LEU A 132 10.48 6.34 26.01
C LEU A 132 11.12 5.27 25.14
N ILE A 133 10.38 4.18 24.96
CA ILE A 133 10.78 3.05 24.14
C ILE A 133 9.90 3.01 22.89
N MET A 134 10.55 2.98 21.71
CA MET A 134 9.86 2.83 20.44
C MET A 134 9.60 1.34 20.17
N GLY A 135 8.43 0.98 19.63
CA GLY A 135 8.02 -0.42 19.45
C GLY A 135 7.34 -0.71 18.12
N SER A 136 7.50 0.14 17.11
CA SER A 136 6.89 -0.08 15.80
C SER A 136 7.78 -0.94 14.89
N THR A 137 7.20 -1.49 13.82
CA THR A 137 7.91 -2.33 12.85
C THR A 137 9.08 -1.60 12.18
N GLU A 138 8.99 -0.27 12.01
CA GLU A 138 10.02 0.54 11.34
C GLU A 138 11.35 0.57 12.09
N ILE A 139 11.32 0.32 13.41
CA ILE A 139 12.54 0.27 14.21
C ILE A 139 13.16 -1.13 14.31
N ALA A 140 12.47 -2.16 13.82
CA ALA A 140 13.01 -3.52 13.82
C ALA A 140 14.32 -3.57 13.02
N SER A 141 15.29 -4.33 13.49
CA SER A 141 16.60 -4.50 12.84
C SER A 141 16.50 -5.28 11.52
N GLN A 142 15.45 -6.11 11.40
CA GLN A 142 15.11 -6.88 10.21
C GLN A 142 13.62 -6.81 9.96
N PHE A 143 13.22 -7.00 8.71
CA PHE A 143 11.81 -7.00 8.28
C PHE A 143 11.02 -5.75 8.67
N GLY A 144 11.68 -4.57 8.76
CA GLY A 144 11.00 -3.30 9.02
C GLY A 144 9.90 -3.04 7.98
N GLY A 145 8.72 -2.59 8.44
CA GLY A 145 7.54 -2.42 7.60
C GLY A 145 6.70 -3.68 7.37
N PHE A 146 7.16 -4.85 7.83
CA PHE A 146 6.44 -6.13 7.72
C PHE A 146 5.89 -6.58 9.07
N LEU A 147 4.95 -7.53 9.05
CA LEU A 147 4.37 -8.11 10.28
C LEU A 147 5.43 -8.76 11.18
N GLU A 148 6.40 -9.46 10.58
CA GLU A 148 7.50 -10.08 11.34
C GLU A 148 8.37 -9.04 12.04
N GLY A 149 8.60 -7.90 11.40
CA GLY A 149 9.29 -6.78 12.05
C GLY A 149 8.51 -6.21 13.24
N ALA A 150 7.18 -6.16 13.15
CA ALA A 150 6.33 -5.73 14.27
C ALA A 150 6.43 -6.70 15.46
N LEU A 151 6.42 -8.01 15.22
CA LEU A 151 6.59 -9.03 16.26
C LEU A 151 7.97 -8.94 16.92
N THR A 152 9.02 -8.74 16.11
CA THR A 152 10.40 -8.57 16.61
C THR A 152 10.51 -7.31 17.48
N ALA A 153 9.98 -6.18 17.01
CA ALA A 153 10.00 -4.93 17.77
C ALA A 153 9.24 -5.04 19.09
N ALA A 154 8.08 -5.72 19.10
CA ALA A 154 7.32 -5.97 20.31
C ALA A 154 8.10 -6.81 21.35
N LYS A 155 8.77 -7.89 20.92
CA LYS A 155 9.64 -8.71 21.79
C LYS A 155 10.78 -7.87 22.38
N ASP A 156 11.43 -7.03 21.56
CA ASP A 156 12.52 -6.16 22.02
C ASP A 156 12.05 -5.16 23.07
N VAL A 157 10.83 -4.62 22.94
CA VAL A 157 10.23 -3.72 23.95
C VAL A 157 10.01 -4.46 25.27
N VAL A 158 9.42 -5.67 25.23
CA VAL A 158 9.17 -6.47 26.43
C VAL A 158 10.48 -6.76 27.17
N MET A 159 11.51 -7.23 26.46
CA MET A 159 12.82 -7.51 27.06
C MET A 159 13.44 -6.29 27.75
N ARG A 160 13.24 -5.10 27.21
CA ARG A 160 13.74 -3.83 27.82
C ARG A 160 12.94 -3.37 29.03
N LEU A 161 11.70 -3.78 29.15
CA LEU A 161 10.85 -3.47 30.31
C LEU A 161 11.12 -4.40 31.50
N GLU A 162 11.70 -5.57 31.25
CA GLU A 162 12.03 -6.57 32.26
C GLU A 162 13.45 -6.37 32.89
N THR A 163 14.23 -5.44 32.33
CA THR A 163 15.58 -5.07 32.81
C THR A 163 15.58 -3.76 33.56
#